data_eba8cc6d581ca30ba318c7100b2f9d26
#
_entry.id   eba8cc6d581ca30ba318c7100b2f9d26
#
_cell.length_a   1.000
_cell.length_b   1.000
_cell.length_c   1.000
_cell.angle_alpha   90.00
_cell.angle_beta   90.00
_cell.angle_gamma   90.00
#
_symmetry.space_group_name_H-M   'P 1'
#
loop_
_entity.id
_entity.type
_entity.pdbx_description
1 polymer ?
#
loop_
_entity_poly.entity_id
_entity_poly.type
_entity_poly.pdbx_seq_one_letter_code
_entity_poly.pdbx_strand_id
1 'polypeptide(L)'
;MKLLTYKLQGDDKERLGVMCANAFQRFYPLETFGLHFRDMNDLIENIKPEEMEMLRSSLASVEGETLNYDEVIHCAPIPHPRQDIICLGMNFKDHGEESARYKKEAFERDRAYPVYFSKRVNEATPDGGSIPSYPGLVDSLDYEAELGVIIGKDASHVSREEAFDYVFGYTVINDVSARNVQTRHKQWYFGKSMDGFTPMGPFIVTEDVVKRPPVLSIKSQVNGVLRQLEEAHCEKSQYGEEFIPSRHA
;
A
#
# COMPACT_ATOMS: atom_id res chain seq x y z
N MET A 1 -9.19 2.11 12.06
CA MET A 1 -10.09 2.90 11.17
C MET A 1 -9.73 2.66 9.71
N LYS A 2 -10.54 3.21 8.76
CA LYS A 2 -10.18 3.22 7.32
C LYS A 2 -10.15 4.67 6.85
N LEU A 3 -8.98 5.12 6.43
CA LEU A 3 -8.74 6.46 5.91
C LEU A 3 -8.68 6.44 4.39
N LEU A 4 -9.14 7.49 3.74
CA LEU A 4 -9.17 7.63 2.28
C LEU A 4 -8.82 9.04 1.83
N THR A 5 -8.37 9.12 0.57
CA THR A 5 -8.22 10.38 -0.16
C THR A 5 -9.24 10.40 -1.29
N TYR A 6 -9.90 11.54 -1.49
CA TYR A 6 -10.94 11.72 -2.49
C TYR A 6 -10.94 13.14 -3.07
N LYS A 7 -11.60 13.32 -4.21
CA LYS A 7 -11.93 14.63 -4.78
C LYS A 7 -13.44 14.73 -5.00
N LEU A 8 -13.97 15.95 -4.93
CA LEU A 8 -15.34 16.21 -5.32
C LEU A 8 -15.46 16.36 -6.84
N GLN A 9 -16.63 16.10 -7.40
CA GLN A 9 -16.87 16.30 -8.82
C GLN A 9 -16.65 17.77 -9.20
N GLY A 10 -15.79 18.01 -10.19
CA GLY A 10 -15.45 19.35 -10.67
C GLY A 10 -14.46 20.12 -9.81
N ASP A 11 -13.80 19.47 -8.84
CA ASP A 11 -12.78 20.08 -7.99
C ASP A 11 -11.56 19.14 -7.89
N ASP A 12 -10.39 19.63 -8.32
CA ASP A 12 -9.14 18.87 -8.31
C ASP A 12 -8.47 18.77 -6.94
N LYS A 13 -9.01 19.46 -5.93
CA LYS A 13 -8.45 19.45 -4.59
C LYS A 13 -8.62 18.07 -3.93
N GLU A 14 -7.51 17.47 -3.52
CA GLU A 14 -7.50 16.28 -2.67
C GLU A 14 -8.04 16.62 -1.27
N ARG A 15 -8.87 15.72 -0.77
CA ARG A 15 -9.47 15.79 0.56
C ARG A 15 -9.33 14.46 1.26
N LEU A 16 -9.34 14.51 2.58
CA LEU A 16 -9.21 13.33 3.41
C LEU A 16 -10.54 12.98 4.06
N GLY A 17 -10.78 11.68 4.19
CA GLY A 17 -11.97 11.16 4.83
C GLY A 17 -11.69 9.94 5.69
N VAL A 18 -12.65 9.61 6.53
CA VAL A 18 -12.67 8.40 7.35
C VAL A 18 -13.98 7.66 7.16
N MET A 19 -13.90 6.37 6.85
CA MET A 19 -15.09 5.54 6.63
C MET A 19 -15.92 5.41 7.89
N CYS A 20 -17.24 5.48 7.73
CA CYS A 20 -18.18 5.22 8.81
C CYS A 20 -18.02 3.80 9.35
N ALA A 21 -18.10 3.63 10.66
CA ALA A 21 -17.96 2.32 11.29
C ALA A 21 -19.07 1.34 10.88
N ASN A 22 -20.28 1.83 10.64
CA ASN A 22 -21.48 1.04 10.42
C ASN A 22 -22.11 1.17 9.02
N ALA A 23 -21.42 1.84 8.08
CA ALA A 23 -21.91 2.05 6.72
C ALA A 23 -20.77 1.98 5.70
N PHE A 24 -20.65 0.84 5.02
CA PHE A 24 -19.51 0.53 4.13
C PHE A 24 -19.35 1.45 2.90
N GLN A 25 -20.38 2.21 2.53
CA GLN A 25 -20.35 3.12 1.39
C GLN A 25 -20.36 4.60 1.80
N ARG A 26 -20.28 4.89 3.10
CA ARG A 26 -20.31 6.27 3.59
C ARG A 26 -19.08 6.60 4.40
N PHE A 27 -18.65 7.84 4.29
CA PHE A 27 -17.52 8.34 5.03
C PHE A 27 -17.76 9.78 5.49
N TYR A 28 -17.04 10.19 6.50
CA TYR A 28 -17.00 11.58 6.96
C TYR A 28 -15.79 12.28 6.34
N PRO A 29 -15.95 13.51 5.79
CA PRO A 29 -14.80 14.41 5.61
C PRO A 29 -14.03 14.55 6.92
N LEU A 30 -12.74 14.57 6.87
CA LEU A 30 -11.92 14.66 8.09
C LEU A 30 -12.13 16.00 8.82
N GLU A 31 -12.47 17.03 8.08
CA GLU A 31 -12.85 18.37 8.58
C GLU A 31 -14.06 18.35 9.53
N THR A 32 -14.93 17.33 9.42
CA THR A 32 -16.05 17.11 10.37
C THR A 32 -15.57 16.95 11.81
N PHE A 33 -14.35 16.49 11.99
CA PHE A 33 -13.73 16.31 13.30
C PHE A 33 -12.80 17.48 13.69
N GLY A 34 -12.81 18.57 12.92
CA GLY A 34 -11.94 19.72 13.13
C GLY A 34 -10.47 19.45 12.76
N LEU A 35 -10.20 18.38 12.02
CA LEU A 35 -8.86 17.99 11.58
C LEU A 35 -8.60 18.50 10.17
N HIS A 36 -7.49 19.23 9.99
CA HIS A 36 -7.13 19.85 8.74
C HIS A 36 -5.70 19.48 8.37
N PHE A 37 -5.54 18.65 7.35
CA PHE A 37 -4.24 18.27 6.79
C PHE A 37 -4.25 18.57 5.29
N ARG A 38 -3.10 18.89 4.74
CA ARG A 38 -2.94 19.21 3.32
C ARG A 38 -3.23 18.00 2.43
N ASP A 39 -2.69 16.85 2.80
CA ASP A 39 -2.78 15.57 2.11
C ASP A 39 -2.55 14.42 3.10
N MET A 40 -2.61 13.18 2.61
CA MET A 40 -2.43 11.99 3.47
C MET A 40 -1.00 11.89 4.04
N ASN A 41 0.02 12.33 3.32
CA ASN A 41 1.38 12.36 3.87
C ASN A 41 1.47 13.30 5.07
N ASP A 42 0.87 14.47 4.95
CA ASP A 42 0.80 15.46 6.03
C ASP A 42 0.04 14.93 7.26
N LEU A 43 -1.07 14.22 7.03
CA LEU A 43 -1.79 13.54 8.10
C LEU A 43 -0.91 12.50 8.80
N ILE A 44 -0.31 11.58 8.04
CA ILE A 44 0.52 10.49 8.60
C ILE A 44 1.68 11.05 9.41
N GLU A 45 2.27 12.17 8.96
CA GLU A 45 3.43 12.78 9.59
C GLU A 45 3.08 13.57 10.86
N ASN A 46 1.93 14.26 10.86
CA ASN A 46 1.65 15.32 11.82
C ASN A 46 0.45 15.07 12.73
N ILE A 47 -0.36 14.02 12.48
CA ILE A 47 -1.48 13.70 13.37
C ILE A 47 -0.95 13.30 14.75
N LYS A 48 -1.51 13.91 15.78
CA LYS A 48 -1.13 13.63 17.15
C LYS A 48 -1.85 12.41 17.69
N PRO A 49 -1.28 11.69 18.67
CA PRO A 49 -1.94 10.55 19.29
C PRO A 49 -3.32 10.90 19.85
N GLU A 50 -3.47 12.10 20.44
CA GLU A 50 -4.72 12.57 21.01
C GLU A 50 -5.79 12.82 19.92
N GLU A 51 -5.38 13.34 18.76
CA GLU A 51 -6.27 13.55 17.61
C GLU A 51 -6.70 12.22 17.01
N MET A 52 -5.79 11.25 16.94
CA MET A 52 -6.08 9.88 16.48
C MET A 52 -7.09 9.19 17.41
N GLU A 53 -6.91 9.33 18.72
CA GLU A 53 -7.83 8.75 19.71
C GLU A 53 -9.19 9.46 19.71
N MET A 54 -9.20 10.78 19.59
CA MET A 54 -10.43 11.57 19.43
C MET A 54 -11.19 11.11 18.19
N LEU A 55 -10.51 10.94 17.05
CA LEU A 55 -11.12 10.47 15.81
C LEU A 55 -11.74 9.07 16.00
N ARG A 56 -11.04 8.13 16.62
CA ARG A 56 -11.54 6.78 16.91
C ARG A 56 -12.80 6.79 17.78
N SER A 57 -12.73 7.52 18.89
CA SER A 57 -13.84 7.56 19.85
C SER A 57 -15.09 8.27 19.32
N SER A 58 -14.89 9.26 18.44
CA SER A 58 -15.99 10.05 17.88
C SER A 58 -16.71 9.35 16.72
N LEU A 59 -16.07 8.43 16.00
CA LEU A 59 -16.66 7.78 14.82
C LEU A 59 -18.00 7.06 15.07
N ALA A 60 -18.25 6.60 16.29
CA ALA A 60 -19.47 5.88 16.64
C ALA A 60 -20.63 6.82 16.98
N SER A 61 -20.36 8.08 17.32
CA SER A 61 -21.33 9.03 17.90
C SER A 61 -21.38 10.37 17.17
N VAL A 62 -20.50 10.62 16.20
CA VAL A 62 -20.49 11.91 15.50
C VAL A 62 -21.75 12.09 14.69
N GLU A 63 -22.42 13.24 14.91
CA GLU A 63 -23.49 13.74 14.06
C GLU A 63 -22.89 14.71 13.06
N GLY A 64 -22.85 14.31 11.79
CA GLY A 64 -22.27 15.10 10.72
C GLY A 64 -22.72 14.63 9.35
N GLU A 65 -22.56 15.49 8.37
CA GLU A 65 -22.85 15.14 6.99
C GLU A 65 -21.84 14.11 6.51
N THR A 66 -22.35 13.01 5.96
CA THR A 66 -21.53 11.96 5.35
C THR A 66 -21.64 12.03 3.84
N LEU A 67 -20.56 11.71 3.16
CA LEU A 67 -20.54 11.55 1.71
C LEU A 67 -20.66 10.06 1.33
N ASN A 68 -21.22 9.82 0.15
CA ASN A 68 -21.24 8.48 -0.42
C ASN A 68 -19.94 8.25 -1.19
N TYR A 69 -19.31 7.11 -0.94
CA TYR A 69 -18.05 6.73 -1.59
C TYR A 69 -18.18 6.67 -3.12
N ASP A 70 -19.32 6.18 -3.62
CA ASP A 70 -19.58 6.04 -5.07
C ASP A 70 -19.87 7.38 -5.79
N GLU A 71 -20.09 8.48 -5.04
CA GLU A 71 -20.43 9.80 -5.59
C GLU A 71 -19.21 10.75 -5.69
N VAL A 72 -18.04 10.31 -5.25
CA VAL A 72 -16.82 11.09 -5.27
C VAL A 72 -15.84 10.54 -6.30
N ILE A 73 -14.79 11.31 -6.62
CA ILE A 73 -13.66 10.83 -7.41
C ILE A 73 -12.71 10.12 -6.46
N HIS A 74 -12.50 8.82 -6.68
CA HIS A 74 -11.58 8.03 -5.88
C HIS A 74 -10.14 8.43 -6.18
N CYS A 75 -9.34 8.59 -5.15
CA CYS A 75 -7.90 8.69 -5.23
C CYS A 75 -7.27 7.46 -4.58
N ALA A 76 -6.05 7.13 -4.93
CA ALA A 76 -5.25 6.25 -4.08
C ALA A 76 -5.15 6.88 -2.67
N PRO A 77 -5.12 6.11 -1.59
CA PRO A 77 -5.06 6.69 -0.24
C PRO A 77 -3.83 7.59 -0.03
N ILE A 78 -2.72 7.28 -0.69
CA ILE A 78 -1.53 8.15 -0.80
C ILE A 78 -1.27 8.35 -2.30
N PRO A 79 -1.89 9.37 -2.95
CA PRO A 79 -1.73 9.57 -4.39
C PRO A 79 -0.28 9.79 -4.80
N HIS A 80 0.45 10.56 -4.01
CA HIS A 80 1.84 10.92 -4.25
C HIS A 80 2.70 10.51 -3.05
N PRO A 81 3.19 9.25 -3.01
CA PRO A 81 4.10 8.83 -1.96
C PRO A 81 5.31 9.74 -1.89
N ARG A 82 5.77 10.01 -0.69
CA ARG A 82 6.87 10.96 -0.44
C ARG A 82 8.21 10.48 -0.97
N GLN A 83 8.36 9.17 -1.01
CA GLN A 83 9.56 8.46 -1.48
C GLN A 83 9.14 7.27 -2.34
N ASP A 84 10.11 6.67 -3.02
CA ASP A 84 9.93 5.39 -3.68
C ASP A 84 9.44 4.33 -2.68
N ILE A 85 8.59 3.43 -3.14
CA ILE A 85 8.15 2.28 -2.34
C ILE A 85 9.30 1.27 -2.31
N ILE A 86 9.69 0.85 -1.12
CA ILE A 86 10.65 -0.23 -0.94
C ILE A 86 9.89 -1.55 -0.93
N CYS A 87 10.31 -2.46 -1.79
CA CYS A 87 9.67 -3.75 -1.99
C CYS A 87 10.59 -4.89 -1.60
N LEU A 88 10.01 -5.97 -1.09
CA LEU A 88 10.67 -7.24 -0.84
C LEU A 88 10.43 -8.18 -2.03
N GLY A 89 11.50 -8.54 -2.72
CA GLY A 89 11.42 -9.50 -3.81
C GLY A 89 11.40 -10.95 -3.32
N MET A 90 10.59 -11.78 -3.99
CA MET A 90 10.48 -13.23 -3.75
C MET A 90 10.09 -13.58 -2.29
N ASN A 91 9.18 -12.79 -1.74
CA ASN A 91 8.77 -12.88 -0.35
C ASN A 91 7.79 -14.04 -0.09
N PHE A 92 6.98 -14.43 -1.08
CA PHE A 92 6.02 -15.51 -0.98
C PHE A 92 6.60 -16.84 -1.46
N LYS A 93 6.31 -17.92 -0.72
CA LYS A 93 6.85 -19.28 -1.03
C LYS A 93 6.46 -19.77 -2.42
N ASP A 94 5.25 -19.45 -2.86
CA ASP A 94 4.69 -19.93 -4.14
C ASP A 94 5.24 -19.16 -5.34
N HIS A 95 5.65 -17.90 -5.18
CA HIS A 95 6.36 -17.15 -6.22
C HIS A 95 7.70 -17.77 -6.61
N GLY A 96 8.36 -18.48 -5.71
CA GLY A 96 9.58 -19.21 -6.02
C GLY A 96 9.37 -20.31 -7.06
N GLU A 97 8.21 -20.97 -7.05
CA GLU A 97 7.88 -22.05 -8.01
C GLU A 97 7.42 -21.50 -9.38
N GLU A 98 6.72 -20.37 -9.39
CA GLU A 98 6.26 -19.73 -10.62
C GLU A 98 7.41 -19.02 -11.34
N SER A 99 8.29 -18.35 -10.63
CA SER A 99 9.52 -17.74 -11.17
C SER A 99 10.50 -18.78 -11.71
N ALA A 100 10.54 -19.98 -11.13
CA ALA A 100 11.33 -21.11 -11.64
C ALA A 100 10.85 -21.61 -13.01
N ARG A 101 9.59 -21.36 -13.39
CA ARG A 101 9.05 -21.68 -14.73
C ARG A 101 9.56 -20.70 -15.79
N TYR A 102 9.88 -19.46 -15.44
CA TYR A 102 10.37 -18.43 -16.35
C TYR A 102 11.88 -18.38 -16.51
N LYS A 103 12.66 -18.88 -15.53
CA LYS A 103 14.11 -19.02 -15.63
C LYS A 103 14.61 -20.23 -14.85
N LYS A 104 15.31 -21.14 -15.57
CA LYS A 104 16.03 -22.29 -15.01
C LYS A 104 17.27 -21.89 -14.18
N GLU A 105 17.56 -20.60 -14.00
CA GLU A 105 18.76 -20.12 -13.32
C GLU A 105 18.40 -19.47 -11.98
N ALA A 106 18.80 -20.18 -10.94
CA ALA A 106 19.18 -19.65 -9.63
C ALA A 106 18.10 -18.89 -8.82
N PHE A 107 17.00 -19.54 -8.51
CA PHE A 107 16.26 -19.21 -7.30
C PHE A 107 16.66 -20.22 -6.22
N GLU A 108 17.82 -20.03 -5.62
CA GLU A 108 18.19 -20.75 -4.41
C GLU A 108 17.19 -20.38 -3.30
N ARG A 109 16.49 -21.38 -2.77
CA ARG A 109 15.51 -21.24 -1.68
C ARG A 109 16.14 -20.74 -0.37
N ASP A 110 17.45 -20.83 -0.23
CA ASP A 110 18.21 -20.44 0.95
C ASP A 110 19.10 -19.21 0.65
N ARG A 111 18.44 -18.06 0.46
CA ARG A 111 19.19 -16.80 0.43
C ARG A 111 19.50 -16.36 1.85
N ALA A 112 20.75 -16.00 2.08
CA ALA A 112 21.21 -15.46 3.35
C ALA A 112 20.57 -14.10 3.68
N TYR A 113 20.10 -13.35 2.65
CA TYR A 113 19.57 -12.00 2.81
C TYR A 113 18.36 -11.75 1.91
N PRO A 114 17.38 -10.92 2.34
CA PRO A 114 16.25 -10.51 1.53
C PRO A 114 16.71 -9.68 0.31
N VAL A 115 15.93 -9.74 -0.77
CA VAL A 115 16.16 -8.91 -1.95
C VAL A 115 15.26 -7.69 -1.85
N TYR A 116 15.89 -6.52 -1.72
CA TYR A 116 15.19 -5.24 -1.75
C TYR A 116 15.27 -4.63 -3.14
N PHE A 117 14.19 -4.02 -3.57
CA PHE A 117 14.16 -3.15 -4.74
C PHE A 117 13.23 -1.96 -4.47
N SER A 118 13.40 -0.90 -5.23
CA SER A 118 12.51 0.25 -5.15
C SER A 118 11.55 0.30 -6.34
N LYS A 119 10.38 0.88 -6.10
CA LYS A 119 9.34 1.15 -7.08
C LYS A 119 9.02 2.63 -7.02
N ARG A 120 9.38 3.36 -8.09
CA ARG A 120 9.05 4.77 -8.20
C ARG A 120 7.57 4.94 -8.47
N VAL A 121 6.97 5.89 -7.79
CA VAL A 121 5.57 6.24 -7.96
C VAL A 121 5.44 7.75 -8.16
N ASN A 122 5.10 8.18 -9.38
CA ASN A 122 4.75 9.58 -9.63
C ASN A 122 3.36 9.88 -9.08
N GLU A 123 2.40 9.01 -9.42
CA GLU A 123 1.04 9.04 -8.90
C GLU A 123 0.54 7.59 -8.81
N ALA A 124 0.01 7.22 -7.66
CA ALA A 124 -0.56 5.89 -7.43
C ALA A 124 -1.93 5.79 -8.11
N THR A 125 -2.19 4.66 -8.77
CA THR A 125 -3.48 4.42 -9.44
C THR A 125 -4.55 4.13 -8.39
N PRO A 126 -5.70 4.85 -8.44
CA PRO A 126 -6.78 4.63 -7.48
C PRO A 126 -7.56 3.34 -7.74
N ASP A 127 -8.43 2.98 -6.80
CA ASP A 127 -9.46 1.97 -6.98
C ASP A 127 -10.36 2.32 -8.18
N GLY A 128 -10.62 1.33 -9.05
CA GLY A 128 -11.33 1.52 -10.31
C GLY A 128 -10.49 2.21 -11.41
N GLY A 129 -9.24 2.58 -11.15
CA GLY A 129 -8.34 3.18 -12.14
C GLY A 129 -7.85 2.18 -13.17
N SER A 130 -7.29 2.70 -14.26
CA SER A 130 -6.77 1.90 -15.37
C SER A 130 -5.26 1.76 -15.32
N ILE A 131 -4.76 0.58 -15.65
CA ILE A 131 -3.33 0.29 -15.77
C ILE A 131 -2.94 0.38 -17.25
N PRO A 132 -2.04 1.29 -17.65
CA PRO A 132 -1.58 1.39 -19.03
C PRO A 132 -0.83 0.12 -19.48
N SER A 133 -1.12 -0.36 -20.68
CA SER A 133 -0.46 -1.57 -21.21
C SER A 133 0.86 -1.31 -21.94
N TYR A 134 1.19 -0.06 -22.23
CA TYR A 134 2.41 0.36 -22.95
C TYR A 134 2.71 -0.47 -24.22
N PRO A 135 1.80 -0.46 -25.22
CA PRO A 135 1.95 -1.27 -26.43
C PRO A 135 3.27 -0.95 -27.15
N GLY A 136 3.96 -1.99 -27.62
CA GLY A 136 5.26 -1.88 -28.27
C GLY A 136 6.47 -1.85 -27.31
N LEU A 137 6.24 -1.62 -26.02
CA LEU A 137 7.28 -1.69 -24.99
C LEU A 137 7.08 -2.89 -24.05
N VAL A 138 5.84 -3.09 -23.61
CA VAL A 138 5.46 -4.16 -22.68
C VAL A 138 4.70 -5.24 -23.46
N ASP A 139 5.24 -6.45 -23.46
CA ASP A 139 4.65 -7.64 -24.07
C ASP A 139 4.12 -8.64 -23.02
N SER A 140 4.57 -8.50 -21.78
CA SER A 140 4.21 -9.37 -20.67
C SER A 140 3.93 -8.52 -19.43
N LEU A 141 2.67 -8.09 -19.30
CA LEU A 141 2.16 -7.37 -18.15
C LEU A 141 1.61 -8.35 -17.11
N ASP A 142 2.04 -8.21 -15.89
CA ASP A 142 1.67 -9.11 -14.79
C ASP A 142 1.24 -8.32 -13.56
N TYR A 143 0.40 -8.92 -12.71
CA TYR A 143 -0.10 -8.37 -11.46
C TYR A 143 0.57 -9.09 -10.29
N GLU A 144 0.72 -8.39 -9.17
CA GLU A 144 1.18 -8.95 -7.90
C GLU A 144 0.40 -8.25 -6.77
N ALA A 145 -0.62 -8.92 -6.23
CA ALA A 145 -1.36 -8.39 -5.09
C ALA A 145 -0.52 -8.54 -3.83
N GLU A 146 -0.28 -7.42 -3.16
CA GLU A 146 0.65 -7.36 -2.04
C GLU A 146 0.12 -6.53 -0.87
N LEU A 147 0.70 -6.75 0.32
CA LEU A 147 0.47 -5.95 1.50
C LEU A 147 1.41 -4.75 1.51
N GLY A 148 0.83 -3.56 1.43
CA GLY A 148 1.56 -2.32 1.68
C GLY A 148 1.58 -1.98 3.16
N VAL A 149 2.77 -1.77 3.72
CA VAL A 149 2.98 -1.30 5.09
C VAL A 149 3.35 0.17 5.07
N ILE A 150 2.61 0.99 5.80
CA ILE A 150 2.81 2.44 5.86
C ILE A 150 3.51 2.79 7.15
N ILE A 151 4.69 3.37 7.04
CA ILE A 151 5.49 3.82 8.19
C ILE A 151 5.03 5.22 8.60
N GLY A 152 4.68 5.39 9.86
CA GLY A 152 4.11 6.62 10.42
C GLY A 152 5.09 7.52 11.17
N LYS A 153 6.29 7.03 11.46
CA LYS A 153 7.29 7.75 12.25
C LYS A 153 8.68 7.60 11.62
N ASP A 154 9.55 8.56 11.88
CA ASP A 154 10.96 8.41 11.55
C ASP A 154 11.54 7.21 12.29
N ALA A 155 12.21 6.33 11.56
CA ALA A 155 12.76 5.09 12.08
C ALA A 155 14.23 4.96 11.68
N SER A 156 15.10 4.75 12.66
CA SER A 156 16.52 4.46 12.46
C SER A 156 17.01 3.62 13.62
N HIS A 157 17.70 2.52 13.33
CA HIS A 157 18.24 1.60 14.33
C HIS A 157 17.17 1.06 15.31
N VAL A 158 15.98 0.81 14.79
CA VAL A 158 14.84 0.31 15.55
C VAL A 158 14.99 -1.19 15.75
N SER A 159 14.78 -1.65 16.97
CA SER A 159 14.78 -3.08 17.26
C SER A 159 13.59 -3.78 16.58
N ARG A 160 13.74 -5.08 16.38
CA ARG A 160 12.68 -5.92 15.80
C ARG A 160 11.40 -5.91 16.64
N GLU A 161 11.53 -5.86 17.96
CA GLU A 161 10.44 -5.83 18.92
C GLU A 161 9.63 -4.54 18.80
N GLU A 162 10.30 -3.42 18.54
CA GLU A 162 9.71 -2.08 18.44
C GLU A 162 9.21 -1.73 17.03
N ALA A 163 9.55 -2.54 16.00
CA ALA A 163 9.28 -2.22 14.61
C ALA A 163 7.80 -1.89 14.32
N PHE A 164 6.86 -2.62 14.96
CA PHE A 164 5.43 -2.38 14.78
C PHE A 164 4.93 -1.06 15.38
N ASP A 165 5.67 -0.44 16.28
CA ASP A 165 5.29 0.85 16.87
C ASP A 165 5.52 2.02 15.90
N TYR A 166 6.18 1.77 14.79
CA TYR A 166 6.43 2.71 13.70
C TYR A 166 5.44 2.55 12.55
N VAL A 167 4.60 1.52 12.57
CA VAL A 167 3.59 1.30 11.54
C VAL A 167 2.38 2.20 11.78
N PHE A 168 1.99 2.97 10.78
CA PHE A 168 0.76 3.76 10.77
C PHE A 168 -0.45 2.93 10.39
N GLY A 169 -0.27 2.04 9.40
CA GLY A 169 -1.34 1.22 8.89
C GLY A 169 -0.93 0.39 7.68
N TYR A 170 -1.93 -0.19 7.06
CA TYR A 170 -1.79 -1.14 5.96
C TYR A 170 -2.70 -0.77 4.80
N THR A 171 -2.28 -1.10 3.59
CA THR A 171 -3.10 -0.97 2.38
C THR A 171 -2.83 -2.14 1.45
N VAL A 172 -3.66 -2.30 0.41
CA VAL A 172 -3.38 -3.24 -0.67
C VAL A 172 -2.62 -2.50 -1.76
N ILE A 173 -1.62 -3.15 -2.31
CA ILE A 173 -0.87 -2.67 -3.48
C ILE A 173 -0.89 -3.77 -4.54
N ASN A 174 -1.00 -3.35 -5.80
CA ASN A 174 -0.71 -4.22 -6.93
C ASN A 174 0.65 -3.83 -7.50
N ASP A 175 1.68 -4.65 -7.26
CA ASP A 175 3.02 -4.44 -7.81
C ASP A 175 3.07 -4.86 -9.29
N VAL A 176 2.43 -4.06 -10.13
CA VAL A 176 2.35 -4.33 -11.58
C VAL A 176 3.73 -4.37 -12.19
N SER A 177 3.98 -5.40 -13.00
CA SER A 177 5.29 -5.76 -13.53
C SER A 177 5.27 -5.94 -15.04
N ALA A 178 6.12 -5.22 -15.74
CA ALA A 178 6.44 -5.50 -17.15
C ALA A 178 7.56 -6.54 -17.20
N ARG A 179 7.21 -7.82 -17.26
CA ARG A 179 8.17 -8.93 -17.10
C ARG A 179 9.30 -8.92 -18.12
N ASN A 180 9.01 -8.63 -19.37
CA ASN A 180 10.03 -8.53 -20.40
C ASN A 180 11.02 -7.39 -20.13
N VAL A 181 10.56 -6.24 -19.61
CA VAL A 181 11.40 -5.10 -19.27
C VAL A 181 12.21 -5.38 -18.00
N GLN A 182 11.56 -5.92 -16.96
CA GLN A 182 12.17 -6.31 -15.70
C GLN A 182 13.37 -7.25 -15.90
N THR A 183 13.22 -8.27 -16.76
CA THR A 183 14.27 -9.26 -16.97
C THR A 183 15.37 -8.78 -17.91
N ARG A 184 15.06 -7.93 -18.89
CA ARG A 184 15.99 -7.40 -19.89
C ARG A 184 17.12 -6.59 -19.25
N HIS A 185 16.80 -5.76 -18.27
CA HIS A 185 17.73 -4.80 -17.67
C HIS A 185 18.46 -5.31 -16.44
N LYS A 186 18.20 -6.54 -15.98
CA LYS A 186 18.75 -7.16 -14.77
C LYS A 186 18.43 -6.40 -13.47
N GLN A 187 17.96 -5.17 -13.54
CA GLN A 187 17.42 -4.36 -12.45
C GLN A 187 15.90 -4.24 -12.63
N TRP A 188 15.14 -4.54 -11.59
CA TRP A 188 13.68 -4.63 -11.68
C TRP A 188 13.01 -3.26 -11.76
N TYR A 189 13.67 -2.25 -11.31
CA TYR A 189 13.18 -0.88 -11.16
C TYR A 189 12.39 -0.38 -12.37
N PHE A 190 12.95 -0.46 -13.60
CA PHE A 190 12.29 0.06 -14.78
C PHE A 190 11.01 -0.72 -15.12
N GLY A 191 11.04 -2.04 -15.04
CA GLY A 191 9.87 -2.89 -15.31
C GLY A 191 8.73 -2.76 -14.29
N LYS A 192 8.99 -2.15 -13.14
CA LYS A 192 8.06 -1.99 -12.04
C LYS A 192 7.65 -0.54 -11.74
N SER A 193 8.30 0.45 -12.38
CA SER A 193 8.16 1.88 -12.04
C SER A 193 7.55 2.72 -13.16
N MET A 194 6.82 2.10 -14.09
CA MET A 194 6.10 2.85 -15.12
C MET A 194 4.86 3.52 -14.52
N ASP A 195 4.44 4.63 -15.09
CA ASP A 195 3.22 5.33 -14.65
C ASP A 195 2.02 4.38 -14.70
N GLY A 196 1.18 4.44 -13.68
CA GLY A 196 0.03 3.54 -13.54
C GLY A 196 0.35 2.14 -13.01
N PHE A 197 1.62 1.80 -12.75
CA PHE A 197 2.03 0.47 -12.27
C PHE A 197 1.95 0.28 -10.76
N THR A 198 1.35 1.24 -10.06
CA THR A 198 1.17 1.15 -8.61
C THR A 198 -0.29 1.43 -8.22
N PRO A 199 -1.23 0.53 -8.56
CA PRO A 199 -2.55 0.58 -7.95
C PRO A 199 -2.44 0.41 -6.44
N MET A 200 -3.07 1.32 -5.68
CA MET A 200 -2.98 1.37 -4.23
C MET A 200 -4.36 1.66 -3.62
N GLY A 201 -4.75 0.92 -2.61
CA GLY A 201 -5.95 1.21 -1.85
C GLY A 201 -6.96 0.08 -1.77
N PRO A 202 -8.25 0.43 -1.61
CA PRO A 202 -8.85 1.79 -1.63
C PRO A 202 -8.63 2.63 -0.37
N PHE A 203 -8.20 2.01 0.75
CA PHE A 203 -8.09 2.66 2.05
C PHE A 203 -6.74 2.37 2.70
N ILE A 204 -6.36 3.23 3.65
CA ILE A 204 -5.42 2.86 4.70
C ILE A 204 -6.23 2.30 5.86
N VAL A 205 -5.94 1.08 6.26
CA VAL A 205 -6.43 0.49 7.49
C VAL A 205 -5.42 0.78 8.58
N THR A 206 -5.79 1.56 9.60
CA THR A 206 -4.89 1.92 10.69
C THR A 206 -4.45 0.69 11.48
N GLU A 207 -3.26 0.72 12.04
CA GLU A 207 -2.58 -0.42 12.67
C GLU A 207 -3.38 -1.06 13.82
N ASP A 208 -4.17 -0.26 14.53
CA ASP A 208 -4.96 -0.67 15.71
C ASP A 208 -6.05 -1.70 15.41
N VAL A 209 -6.48 -1.85 14.15
CA VAL A 209 -7.49 -2.84 13.75
C VAL A 209 -6.89 -4.13 13.20
N VAL A 210 -5.57 -4.20 13.11
CA VAL A 210 -4.84 -5.36 12.61
C VAL A 210 -4.05 -5.99 13.74
N LYS A 211 -4.21 -7.30 13.97
CA LYS A 211 -3.45 -8.01 15.01
C LYS A 211 -1.95 -7.97 14.71
N ARG A 212 -1.14 -7.85 15.73
CA ARG A 212 0.33 -7.88 15.66
C ARG A 212 0.88 -9.26 16.06
N PRO A 213 1.71 -9.92 15.26
CA PRO A 213 2.02 -9.62 13.86
C PRO A 213 0.80 -9.85 12.96
N PRO A 214 0.66 -9.11 11.86
CA PRO A 214 -0.43 -9.33 10.93
C PRO A 214 -0.30 -10.70 10.24
N VAL A 215 -1.43 -11.41 10.20
CA VAL A 215 -1.64 -12.60 9.39
C VAL A 215 -2.86 -12.33 8.53
N LEU A 216 -2.66 -12.11 7.24
CA LEU A 216 -3.68 -11.63 6.33
C LEU A 216 -3.73 -12.53 5.09
N SER A 217 -4.93 -12.83 4.62
CA SER A 217 -5.11 -13.49 3.32
C SER A 217 -5.17 -12.46 2.21
N ILE A 218 -4.28 -12.59 1.23
CA ILE A 218 -4.23 -11.77 0.03
C ILE A 218 -4.68 -12.60 -1.15
N LYS A 219 -5.59 -12.07 -1.96
CA LYS A 219 -6.07 -12.73 -3.17
C LYS A 219 -6.20 -11.76 -4.33
N SER A 220 -5.96 -12.24 -5.53
CA SER A 220 -6.29 -11.54 -6.76
C SER A 220 -7.18 -12.37 -7.67
N GLN A 221 -7.99 -11.68 -8.47
CA GLN A 221 -8.84 -12.27 -9.49
C GLN A 221 -8.69 -11.48 -10.79
N VAL A 222 -8.63 -12.19 -11.90
CA VAL A 222 -8.62 -11.58 -13.24
C VAL A 222 -9.83 -12.15 -13.99
N ASN A 223 -10.73 -11.28 -14.43
CA ASN A 223 -11.99 -11.66 -15.10
C ASN A 223 -12.81 -12.67 -14.28
N GLY A 224 -12.85 -12.51 -12.96
CA GLY A 224 -13.56 -13.40 -12.04
C GLY A 224 -12.85 -14.71 -11.74
N VAL A 225 -11.70 -14.99 -12.33
CA VAL A 225 -10.90 -16.21 -12.07
C VAL A 225 -9.87 -15.90 -10.99
N LEU A 226 -9.86 -16.69 -9.93
CA LEU A 226 -8.84 -16.59 -8.88
C LEU A 226 -7.46 -16.88 -9.48
N ARG A 227 -6.51 -15.99 -9.26
CA ARG A 227 -5.13 -16.05 -9.79
C ARG A 227 -4.09 -16.13 -8.70
N GLN A 228 -4.32 -15.47 -7.59
CA GLN A 228 -3.41 -15.45 -6.46
C GLN A 228 -4.22 -15.66 -5.18
N LEU A 229 -3.73 -16.50 -4.29
CA LEU A 229 -4.26 -16.71 -2.95
C LEU A 229 -3.07 -17.04 -2.04
N GLU A 230 -2.71 -16.11 -1.20
CA GLU A 230 -1.54 -16.22 -0.35
C GLU A 230 -1.86 -15.76 1.07
N GLU A 231 -1.16 -16.31 2.05
CA GLU A 231 -1.16 -15.79 3.40
C GLU A 231 0.06 -14.88 3.58
N ALA A 232 -0.19 -13.57 3.70
CA ALA A 232 0.84 -12.62 4.09
C ALA A 232 1.08 -12.73 5.59
N HIS A 233 2.19 -13.32 5.96
CA HIS A 233 2.70 -13.30 7.31
C HIS A 233 3.72 -12.18 7.41
N CYS A 234 3.41 -11.12 8.13
CA CYS A 234 4.43 -10.18 8.56
C CYS A 234 5.16 -10.84 9.75
N GLU A 235 5.79 -11.98 9.48
CA GLU A 235 6.62 -12.64 10.47
C GLU A 235 7.84 -11.75 10.75
N LYS A 236 8.20 -11.72 12.01
CA LYS A 236 9.50 -11.20 12.44
C LYS A 236 10.56 -11.85 11.54
N SER A 237 11.10 -11.09 10.59
CA SER A 237 12.12 -11.56 9.66
C SER A 237 13.14 -12.41 10.41
N GLN A 238 13.41 -13.63 9.94
CA GLN A 238 14.49 -14.46 10.48
C GLN A 238 15.88 -13.87 10.15
N TYR A 239 15.94 -12.72 9.49
CA TYR A 239 17.13 -12.06 8.99
C TYR A 239 17.62 -10.89 9.87
N GLY A 240 17.35 -10.90 11.19
CA GLY A 240 18.03 -10.01 12.14
C GLY A 240 17.76 -8.51 11.98
N GLU A 241 18.58 -7.72 12.62
CA GLU A 241 18.43 -6.30 12.96
C GLU A 241 18.36 -5.29 11.77
N GLU A 242 18.29 -5.71 10.51
CA GLU A 242 18.57 -4.86 9.35
C GLU A 242 17.37 -4.15 8.73
N PHE A 243 16.14 -4.28 9.26
CA PHE A 243 14.99 -3.73 8.55
C PHE A 243 14.26 -2.61 9.29
N ILE A 244 14.55 -1.38 8.92
CA ILE A 244 13.56 -0.31 8.66
C ILE A 244 14.22 0.75 7.78
N PRO A 245 13.67 1.08 6.60
CA PRO A 245 14.15 2.22 5.83
C PRO A 245 13.93 3.50 6.63
N SER A 246 14.99 4.27 6.81
CA SER A 246 14.90 5.59 7.41
C SER A 246 14.15 6.53 6.47
N ARG A 247 13.36 7.48 7.02
CA ARG A 247 12.75 8.58 6.25
C ARG A 247 13.79 9.48 5.54
N HIS A 248 15.07 9.30 5.83
CA HIS A 248 16.18 10.13 5.38
C HIS A 248 17.22 9.37 4.55
N ALA A 249 16.83 8.30 3.83
CA ALA A 249 17.70 7.71 2.82
C ALA A 249 17.40 8.26 1.42
#